data_3a8a22637e87acfc38363fe4e5c9bf25
#
_entry.id   3a8a22637e87acfc38363fe4e5c9bf25
#
_cell.length_a   1.000
_cell.length_b   1.000
_cell.length_c   1.000
_cell.angle_alpha   90.00
_cell.angle_beta   90.00
_cell.angle_gamma   90.00
#
_symmetry.space_group_name_H-M   'P 1'
#
loop_
_entity.id
_entity.type
_entity.pdbx_description
1 polymer ?
#
loop_
_entity_poly.entity_id
_entity_poly.type
_entity_poly.pdbx_seq_one_letter_code
_entity_poly.pdbx_strand_id
1 'polypeptide(L)'
;MDLKAFFEAHPRVAIAFSGGVDSTYLVTAAAQYAQSVHAYTIDSAFVPRFELEGAKALTKKIGITHTLLPIDVLQNETVVQNPKDRCYFCKKAVFSTIWKAAKKDGYNLLLDGTNASDDASDRPGMKALAELDVLSPLRLCGLTKSLIRERSRALGLPTWNKPSYACLATRIPTGEPITKEKLERTEWAETYLMGLGLSDFRVRLFADCAKLQVKEAQIRLLLQHREDILAVLRTRYDGVFLDLEVR
;
A
#
# COMPACT_ATOMS: atom_id res chain seq x y z
N MET A 1 16.68 19.45 8.61
CA MET A 1 15.55 20.05 7.88
C MET A 1 14.28 19.38 8.38
N ASP A 2 13.22 20.11 8.62
CA ASP A 2 11.90 19.57 8.93
C ASP A 2 10.97 19.63 7.70
N LEU A 3 9.76 19.07 7.78
CA LEU A 3 8.83 19.04 6.65
C LEU A 3 8.34 20.43 6.25
N LYS A 4 8.23 21.36 7.20
CA LYS A 4 7.84 22.72 6.89
C LYS A 4 8.86 23.39 5.98
N ALA A 5 10.14 23.40 6.39
CA ALA A 5 11.22 23.93 5.59
C ALA A 5 11.38 23.22 4.24
N PHE A 6 11.11 21.88 4.19
CA PHE A 6 11.12 21.13 2.93
C PHE A 6 10.05 21.68 1.96
N PHE A 7 8.81 21.87 2.40
CA PHE A 7 7.72 22.31 1.53
C PHE A 7 7.79 23.82 1.21
N GLU A 8 8.38 24.63 2.08
CA GLU A 8 8.70 26.04 1.75
C GLU A 8 9.72 26.14 0.61
N ALA A 9 10.73 25.24 0.60
CA ALA A 9 11.69 25.16 -0.51
C ALA A 9 11.10 24.48 -1.77
N HIS A 10 10.06 23.67 -1.62
CA HIS A 10 9.40 22.94 -2.70
C HIS A 10 7.89 23.20 -2.71
N PRO A 11 7.45 24.41 -3.13
CA PRO A 11 6.06 24.82 -2.95
C PRO A 11 5.04 24.11 -3.87
N ARG A 12 5.49 23.39 -4.90
CA ARG A 12 4.63 22.65 -5.84
C ARG A 12 5.07 21.21 -5.94
N VAL A 13 4.24 20.29 -5.44
CA VAL A 13 4.62 18.87 -5.31
C VAL A 13 3.53 17.93 -5.82
N ALA A 14 3.95 16.86 -6.49
CA ALA A 14 3.15 15.67 -6.75
C ALA A 14 3.49 14.60 -5.71
N ILE A 15 2.52 13.87 -5.21
CA ILE A 15 2.72 12.84 -4.19
C ILE A 15 2.12 11.52 -4.64
N ALA A 16 2.93 10.44 -4.66
CA ALA A 16 2.45 9.08 -4.79
C ALA A 16 1.74 8.68 -3.49
N PHE A 17 0.40 8.59 -3.55
CA PHE A 17 -0.46 8.45 -2.39
C PHE A 17 -1.09 7.06 -2.33
N SER A 18 -0.82 6.31 -1.27
CA SER A 18 -1.36 4.96 -1.06
C SER A 18 -2.52 4.91 -0.04
N GLY A 19 -2.84 6.01 0.65
CA GLY A 19 -3.81 5.99 1.76
C GLY A 19 -3.33 5.27 3.02
N GLY A 20 -2.05 4.90 3.08
CA GLY A 20 -1.40 4.39 4.29
C GLY A 20 -1.00 5.50 5.26
N VAL A 21 -0.55 5.15 6.48
CA VAL A 21 -0.23 6.14 7.52
C VAL A 21 0.83 7.15 7.06
N ASP A 22 1.90 6.69 6.41
CA ASP A 22 3.02 7.55 6.00
C ASP A 22 2.61 8.53 4.92
N SER A 23 2.00 8.02 3.84
CA SER A 23 1.55 8.86 2.72
C SER A 23 0.45 9.83 3.14
N THR A 24 -0.44 9.45 4.08
CA THR A 24 -1.46 10.35 4.62
C THR A 24 -0.83 11.48 5.45
N TYR A 25 0.14 11.16 6.29
CA TYR A 25 0.87 12.17 7.05
C TYR A 25 1.63 13.13 6.12
N LEU A 26 2.33 12.60 5.10
CA LEU A 26 3.04 13.40 4.11
C LEU A 26 2.11 14.37 3.37
N VAL A 27 0.98 13.85 2.86
CA VAL A 27 -0.02 14.66 2.15
C VAL A 27 -0.62 15.74 3.06
N THR A 28 -0.90 15.41 4.33
CA THR A 28 -1.41 16.39 5.31
C THR A 28 -0.41 17.51 5.57
N ALA A 29 0.87 17.16 5.75
CA ALA A 29 1.93 18.16 5.91
C ALA A 29 2.12 19.00 4.65
N ALA A 30 2.06 18.39 3.47
CA ALA A 30 2.12 19.12 2.20
C ALA A 30 0.95 20.09 2.04
N ALA A 31 -0.28 19.66 2.36
CA ALA A 31 -1.46 20.52 2.31
C ALA A 31 -1.36 21.74 3.24
N GLN A 32 -0.60 21.61 4.34
CA GLN A 32 -0.40 22.69 5.30
C GLN A 32 0.69 23.68 4.88
N TYR A 33 1.76 23.22 4.23
CA TYR A 33 2.97 24.00 4.03
C TYR A 33 3.33 24.29 2.56
N ALA A 34 2.84 23.49 1.62
CA ALA A 34 3.07 23.72 0.19
C ALA A 34 1.97 24.63 -0.41
N GLN A 35 2.29 25.32 -1.50
CA GLN A 35 1.33 26.15 -2.23
C GLN A 35 0.42 25.32 -3.15
N SER A 36 0.92 24.20 -3.68
CA SER A 36 0.17 23.34 -4.59
C SER A 36 0.56 21.88 -4.39
N VAL A 37 -0.44 21.05 -4.13
CA VAL A 37 -0.28 19.62 -3.88
C VAL A 37 -1.25 18.83 -4.76
N HIS A 38 -0.74 17.81 -5.45
CA HIS A 38 -1.55 16.87 -6.18
C HIS A 38 -1.19 15.45 -5.78
N ALA A 39 -2.13 14.71 -5.26
CA ALA A 39 -1.97 13.30 -4.90
C ALA A 39 -2.36 12.39 -6.06
N TYR A 40 -1.54 11.39 -6.33
CA TYR A 40 -1.80 10.37 -7.36
C TYR A 40 -1.84 9.00 -6.73
N THR A 41 -2.92 8.27 -6.93
CA THR A 41 -3.07 6.88 -6.48
C THR A 41 -3.21 5.97 -7.69
N ILE A 42 -2.47 4.88 -7.70
CA ILE A 42 -2.57 3.86 -8.74
C ILE A 42 -3.79 2.97 -8.49
N ASP A 43 -4.65 2.84 -9.49
CA ASP A 43 -5.70 1.84 -9.56
C ASP A 43 -5.21 0.65 -10.39
N SER A 44 -4.92 -0.45 -9.73
CA SER A 44 -4.43 -1.68 -10.36
C SER A 44 -4.96 -2.91 -9.64
N ALA A 45 -4.87 -4.07 -10.29
CA ALA A 45 -5.25 -5.35 -9.70
C ALA A 45 -4.46 -5.73 -8.43
N PHE A 46 -3.34 -5.04 -8.14
CA PHE A 46 -2.54 -5.27 -6.94
C PHE A 46 -3.00 -4.46 -5.72
N VAL A 47 -3.88 -3.46 -5.93
CA VAL A 47 -4.39 -2.57 -4.88
C VAL A 47 -5.84 -2.95 -4.55
N PRO A 48 -6.13 -3.34 -3.31
CA PRO A 48 -7.50 -3.69 -2.94
C PRO A 48 -8.46 -2.50 -3.06
N ARG A 49 -9.71 -2.79 -3.39
CA ARG A 49 -10.75 -1.76 -3.57
C ARG A 49 -10.95 -0.90 -2.33
N PHE A 50 -10.93 -1.49 -1.13
CA PHE A 50 -11.09 -0.72 0.11
C PHE A 50 -9.96 0.30 0.33
N GLU A 51 -8.72 0.01 -0.13
CA GLU A 51 -7.60 0.96 -0.05
C GLU A 51 -7.82 2.14 -1.00
N LEU A 52 -8.33 1.90 -2.22
CA LEU A 52 -8.65 2.95 -3.18
C LEU A 52 -9.76 3.86 -2.68
N GLU A 53 -10.84 3.29 -2.13
CA GLU A 53 -11.93 4.08 -1.55
C GLU A 53 -11.48 4.86 -0.31
N GLY A 54 -10.63 4.25 0.52
CA GLY A 54 -10.00 4.94 1.65
C GLY A 54 -9.15 6.12 1.21
N ALA A 55 -8.35 5.96 0.15
CA ALA A 55 -7.52 7.03 -0.41
C ALA A 55 -8.39 8.20 -0.93
N LYS A 56 -9.46 7.92 -1.68
CA LYS A 56 -10.42 8.95 -2.14
C LYS A 56 -11.06 9.72 -0.98
N ALA A 57 -11.53 9.01 0.04
CA ALA A 57 -12.16 9.61 1.21
C ALA A 57 -11.19 10.51 1.99
N LEU A 58 -9.93 10.07 2.16
CA LEU A 58 -8.89 10.82 2.85
C LEU A 58 -8.53 12.10 2.11
N THR A 59 -8.28 12.06 0.81
CA THR A 59 -7.90 13.24 0.02
C THR A 59 -9.03 14.25 -0.05
N LYS A 60 -10.29 13.79 -0.14
CA LYS A 60 -11.47 14.66 -0.04
C LYS A 60 -11.54 15.35 1.33
N LYS A 61 -11.28 14.62 2.43
CA LYS A 61 -11.29 15.18 3.79
C LYS A 61 -10.17 16.20 4.00
N ILE A 62 -8.98 15.96 3.43
CA ILE A 62 -7.82 16.87 3.52
C ILE A 62 -8.01 18.09 2.60
N GLY A 63 -8.85 17.99 1.56
CA GLY A 63 -9.14 19.09 0.64
C GLY A 63 -8.09 19.31 -0.44
N ILE A 64 -7.41 18.25 -0.89
CA ILE A 64 -6.38 18.31 -1.94
C ILE A 64 -6.87 17.69 -3.25
N THR A 65 -6.26 18.11 -4.36
CA THR A 65 -6.49 17.49 -5.66
C THR A 65 -5.97 16.06 -5.66
N HIS A 66 -6.78 15.13 -6.17
CA HIS A 66 -6.46 13.72 -6.22
C HIS A 66 -6.85 13.10 -7.56
N THR A 67 -5.94 12.34 -8.16
CA THR A 67 -6.19 11.61 -9.40
C THR A 67 -5.92 10.12 -9.20
N LEU A 68 -6.89 9.29 -9.58
CA LEU A 68 -6.68 7.85 -9.75
C LEU A 68 -6.13 7.57 -11.14
N LEU A 69 -5.05 6.82 -11.20
CA LEU A 69 -4.38 6.46 -12.44
C LEU A 69 -4.55 4.95 -12.67
N PRO A 70 -5.35 4.54 -13.65
CA PRO A 70 -5.46 3.14 -13.99
C PRO A 70 -4.16 2.63 -14.61
N ILE A 71 -3.69 1.48 -14.16
CA ILE A 71 -2.59 0.75 -14.78
C ILE A 71 -2.87 -0.75 -14.77
N ASP A 72 -2.76 -1.38 -15.92
CA ASP A 72 -2.82 -2.83 -16.01
C ASP A 72 -1.42 -3.43 -15.79
N VAL A 73 -1.10 -3.69 -14.52
CA VAL A 73 0.18 -4.32 -14.13
C VAL A 73 0.31 -5.76 -14.61
N LEU A 74 -0.80 -6.40 -15.00
CA LEU A 74 -0.80 -7.77 -15.53
C LEU A 74 -0.35 -7.86 -16.97
N GLN A 75 -0.25 -6.74 -17.69
CA GLN A 75 0.38 -6.67 -19.02
C GLN A 75 1.92 -6.70 -18.95
N ASN A 76 2.50 -6.53 -17.77
CA ASN A 76 3.95 -6.59 -17.59
C ASN A 76 4.38 -8.04 -17.29
N GLU A 77 4.88 -8.73 -18.31
CA GLU A 77 5.30 -10.14 -18.22
C GLU A 77 6.28 -10.40 -17.07
N THR A 78 7.26 -9.51 -16.88
CA THR A 78 8.23 -9.65 -15.78
C THR A 78 7.55 -9.58 -14.43
N VAL A 79 6.56 -8.69 -14.24
CA VAL A 79 5.81 -8.57 -12.99
C VAL A 79 4.93 -9.81 -12.76
N VAL A 80 4.30 -10.32 -13.81
CA VAL A 80 3.41 -11.49 -13.77
C VAL A 80 4.17 -12.77 -13.39
N GLN A 81 5.40 -12.94 -13.86
CA GLN A 81 6.25 -14.08 -13.50
C GLN A 81 6.65 -14.10 -12.01
N ASN A 82 6.37 -13.02 -11.27
CA ASN A 82 6.57 -12.92 -9.82
C ASN A 82 7.98 -13.25 -9.33
N PRO A 83 9.04 -12.70 -9.95
CA PRO A 83 10.41 -12.92 -9.49
C PRO A 83 10.67 -12.27 -8.13
N LYS A 84 11.79 -12.59 -7.49
CA LYS A 84 12.20 -12.03 -6.19
C LYS A 84 12.26 -10.49 -6.21
N ASP A 85 12.67 -9.92 -7.32
CA ASP A 85 12.79 -8.47 -7.56
C ASP A 85 11.55 -7.87 -8.25
N ARG A 86 10.41 -8.59 -8.29
CA ARG A 86 9.13 -8.07 -8.83
C ARG A 86 8.83 -6.65 -8.38
N CYS A 87 9.12 -6.30 -7.12
CA CYS A 87 8.83 -4.98 -6.57
C CYS A 87 9.58 -3.86 -7.30
N TYR A 88 10.78 -4.12 -7.83
CA TYR A 88 11.51 -3.17 -8.65
C TYR A 88 10.77 -2.87 -9.96
N PHE A 89 10.43 -3.90 -10.72
CA PHE A 89 9.73 -3.75 -12.01
C PHE A 89 8.34 -3.12 -11.84
N CYS A 90 7.60 -3.56 -10.83
CA CYS A 90 6.29 -3.02 -10.51
C CYS A 90 6.37 -1.52 -10.13
N LYS A 91 7.26 -1.15 -9.21
CA LYS A 91 7.44 0.26 -8.84
C LYS A 91 7.92 1.11 -10.01
N LYS A 92 8.81 0.61 -10.84
CA LYS A 92 9.25 1.34 -12.04
C LYS A 92 8.08 1.66 -12.97
N ALA A 93 7.20 0.71 -13.24
CA ALA A 93 5.99 0.93 -14.04
C ALA A 93 5.03 1.93 -13.37
N VAL A 94 4.73 1.72 -12.08
CA VAL A 94 3.83 2.57 -11.28
C VAL A 94 4.33 4.01 -11.23
N PHE A 95 5.58 4.24 -10.82
CA PHE A 95 6.10 5.60 -10.65
C PHE A 95 6.35 6.31 -11.98
N SER A 96 6.68 5.58 -13.07
CA SER A 96 6.73 6.16 -14.42
C SER A 96 5.36 6.64 -14.87
N THR A 97 4.29 5.91 -14.55
CA THR A 97 2.90 6.31 -14.84
C THR A 97 2.52 7.58 -14.06
N ILE A 98 2.85 7.63 -12.76
CA ILE A 98 2.59 8.81 -11.92
C ILE A 98 3.40 10.01 -12.43
N TRP A 99 4.69 9.83 -12.77
CA TRP A 99 5.51 10.89 -13.32
C TRP A 99 4.96 11.48 -14.61
N LYS A 100 4.48 10.62 -15.52
CA LYS A 100 3.85 11.07 -16.77
C LYS A 100 2.63 11.94 -16.50
N ALA A 101 1.77 11.55 -15.56
CA ALA A 101 0.60 12.34 -15.16
C ALA A 101 1.01 13.63 -14.46
N ALA A 102 1.91 13.57 -13.48
CA ALA A 102 2.39 14.73 -12.73
C ALA A 102 3.02 15.80 -13.65
N LYS A 103 3.86 15.39 -14.59
CA LYS A 103 4.46 16.30 -15.58
C LYS A 103 3.41 16.95 -16.47
N LYS A 104 2.39 16.21 -16.91
CA LYS A 104 1.27 16.73 -17.69
C LYS A 104 0.50 17.82 -16.90
N ASP A 105 0.37 17.63 -15.59
CA ASP A 105 -0.31 18.56 -14.69
C ASP A 105 0.62 19.70 -14.18
N GLY A 106 1.85 19.80 -14.72
CA GLY A 106 2.81 20.87 -14.45
C GLY A 106 3.60 20.72 -13.16
N TYR A 107 3.74 19.47 -12.64
CA TYR A 107 4.59 19.17 -11.49
C TYR A 107 5.94 18.60 -11.93
N ASN A 108 7.02 19.14 -11.35
CA ASN A 108 8.40 18.75 -11.65
C ASN A 108 9.08 18.06 -10.45
N LEU A 109 8.33 17.75 -9.41
CA LEU A 109 8.81 17.06 -8.23
C LEU A 109 7.79 16.01 -7.79
N LEU A 110 8.21 14.76 -7.73
CA LEU A 110 7.42 13.64 -7.26
C LEU A 110 7.96 13.13 -5.93
N LEU A 111 7.06 12.98 -4.97
CA LEU A 111 7.35 12.53 -3.62
C LEU A 111 6.70 11.18 -3.32
N ASP A 112 7.31 10.42 -2.41
CA ASP A 112 6.73 9.20 -1.84
C ASP A 112 6.71 9.22 -0.32
N GLY A 113 5.98 8.28 0.28
CA GLY A 113 5.82 8.16 1.72
C GLY A 113 6.87 7.28 2.42
N THR A 114 8.02 7.00 1.79
CA THR A 114 9.10 6.24 2.44
C THR A 114 9.63 6.99 3.64
N ASN A 115 9.71 6.32 4.81
CA ASN A 115 10.11 6.90 6.08
C ASN A 115 11.53 6.47 6.51
N ALA A 116 12.04 7.05 7.61
CA ALA A 116 13.40 6.77 8.09
C ALA A 116 13.60 5.36 8.67
N SER A 117 12.50 4.66 9.05
CA SER A 117 12.57 3.27 9.53
C SER A 117 12.58 2.24 8.40
N ASP A 118 12.28 2.66 7.15
CA ASP A 118 12.31 1.74 6.03
C ASP A 118 13.76 1.43 5.64
N ASP A 119 14.12 0.15 5.65
CA ASP A 119 15.46 -0.27 5.25
C ASP A 119 15.68 0.00 3.75
N ALA A 120 16.73 0.75 3.43
CA ALA A 120 17.06 1.14 2.07
C ALA A 120 17.98 0.15 1.37
N SER A 121 18.77 -0.62 2.13
CA SER A 121 19.87 -1.41 1.58
C SER A 121 19.40 -2.68 0.86
N ASP A 122 18.22 -3.19 1.20
CA ASP A 122 17.76 -4.53 0.76
C ASP A 122 16.41 -4.54 0.02
N ARG A 123 15.92 -3.38 -0.43
CA ARG A 123 14.61 -3.32 -1.12
C ARG A 123 14.76 -2.96 -2.59
N PRO A 124 14.49 -3.92 -3.50
CA PRO A 124 14.50 -3.64 -4.96
C PRO A 124 13.69 -2.42 -5.36
N GLY A 125 12.59 -2.13 -4.63
CA GLY A 125 11.77 -0.97 -4.86
C GLY A 125 12.43 0.38 -4.57
N MET A 126 13.43 0.47 -3.69
CA MET A 126 14.17 1.72 -3.42
C MET A 126 15.06 2.11 -4.59
N LYS A 127 15.64 1.11 -5.28
CA LYS A 127 16.40 1.34 -6.51
C LYS A 127 15.55 2.00 -7.58
N ALA A 128 14.31 1.52 -7.77
CA ALA A 128 13.39 2.11 -8.74
C ALA A 128 13.06 3.58 -8.44
N LEU A 129 12.88 3.94 -7.15
CA LEU A 129 12.62 5.33 -6.73
C LEU A 129 13.80 6.23 -7.02
N ALA A 130 15.03 5.78 -6.71
CA ALA A 130 16.26 6.53 -6.97
C ALA A 130 16.49 6.75 -8.48
N GLU A 131 16.26 5.73 -9.32
CA GLU A 131 16.37 5.84 -10.79
C GLU A 131 15.34 6.80 -11.41
N LEU A 132 14.24 7.05 -10.73
CA LEU A 132 13.15 7.92 -11.19
C LEU A 132 13.15 9.29 -10.50
N ASP A 133 14.20 9.63 -9.77
CA ASP A 133 14.32 10.91 -9.03
C ASP A 133 13.10 11.20 -8.13
N VAL A 134 12.57 10.16 -7.46
CA VAL A 134 11.48 10.31 -6.50
C VAL A 134 12.07 10.61 -5.13
N LEU A 135 11.68 11.74 -4.53
CA LEU A 135 12.15 12.12 -3.20
C LEU A 135 11.27 11.56 -2.09
N SER A 136 11.88 11.22 -0.97
CA SER A 136 11.23 10.68 0.23
C SER A 136 11.36 11.67 1.41
N PRO A 137 10.51 12.72 1.50
CA PRO A 137 10.68 13.79 2.50
C PRO A 137 10.63 13.30 3.94
N LEU A 138 9.80 12.28 4.24
CA LEU A 138 9.74 11.71 5.59
C LEU A 138 11.09 11.12 6.00
N ARG A 139 11.77 10.43 5.08
CA ARG A 139 13.09 9.88 5.29
C ARG A 139 14.15 10.99 5.39
N LEU A 140 14.13 11.97 4.48
CA LEU A 140 15.07 13.11 4.47
C LEU A 140 15.00 13.91 5.77
N CYS A 141 13.81 14.02 6.36
CA CYS A 141 13.57 14.71 7.63
C CYS A 141 13.74 13.80 8.86
N GLY A 142 14.25 12.57 8.71
CA GLY A 142 14.50 11.64 9.82
C GLY A 142 13.24 11.13 10.52
N LEU A 143 12.07 11.17 9.89
CA LEU A 143 10.81 10.74 10.50
C LEU A 143 10.69 9.23 10.49
N THR A 144 10.71 8.64 11.68
CA THR A 144 10.50 7.20 11.88
C THR A 144 9.01 6.84 11.85
N LYS A 145 8.70 5.57 11.64
CA LYS A 145 7.33 5.06 11.66
C LYS A 145 6.59 5.35 12.96
N SER A 146 7.27 5.21 14.11
CA SER A 146 6.70 5.52 15.42
C SER A 146 6.34 7.00 15.55
N LEU A 147 7.26 7.89 15.16
CA LEU A 147 7.04 9.33 15.21
C LEU A 147 5.92 9.79 14.25
N ILE A 148 5.83 9.18 13.07
CA ILE A 148 4.75 9.46 12.11
C ILE A 148 3.39 9.06 12.71
N ARG A 149 3.28 7.89 13.35
CA ARG A 149 2.06 7.46 14.02
C ARG A 149 1.65 8.39 15.18
N GLU A 150 2.60 8.77 16.03
CA GLU A 150 2.40 9.71 17.13
C GLU A 150 1.85 11.04 16.60
N ARG A 151 2.52 11.65 15.62
CA ARG A 151 2.10 12.92 15.00
C ARG A 151 0.77 12.80 14.26
N SER A 152 0.53 11.69 13.57
CA SER A 152 -0.75 11.40 12.90
C SER A 152 -1.90 11.33 13.93
N ARG A 153 -1.64 10.72 15.09
CA ARG A 153 -2.61 10.68 16.20
C ARG A 153 -2.90 12.06 16.76
N ALA A 154 -1.86 12.86 17.00
CA ALA A 154 -2.00 14.24 17.47
C ALA A 154 -2.80 15.13 16.50
N LEU A 155 -2.69 14.88 15.19
CA LEU A 155 -3.46 15.56 14.14
C LEU A 155 -4.86 14.98 13.93
N GLY A 156 -5.26 13.94 14.66
CA GLY A 156 -6.56 13.28 14.50
C GLY A 156 -6.73 12.55 13.15
N LEU A 157 -5.62 12.14 12.51
CA LEU A 157 -5.69 11.43 11.24
C LEU A 157 -6.21 10.00 11.47
N PRO A 158 -7.22 9.53 10.72
CA PRO A 158 -7.83 8.22 10.97
C PRO A 158 -6.89 7.05 10.67
N THR A 159 -5.79 7.32 9.97
CA THR A 159 -4.80 6.31 9.59
C THR A 159 -3.71 6.09 10.64
N TRP A 160 -3.69 6.80 11.77
CA TRP A 160 -2.60 6.78 12.74
C TRP A 160 -2.26 5.36 13.25
N ASN A 161 -3.25 4.50 13.43
CA ASN A 161 -3.08 3.11 13.86
C ASN A 161 -3.37 2.08 12.74
N LYS A 162 -3.59 2.55 11.50
CA LYS A 162 -3.87 1.66 10.37
C LYS A 162 -2.74 0.65 10.21
N PRO A 163 -3.05 -0.67 10.15
CA PRO A 163 -2.06 -1.70 9.86
C PRO A 163 -1.42 -1.48 8.49
N SER A 164 -0.17 -1.92 8.34
CA SER A 164 0.49 -1.93 7.04
C SER A 164 -0.16 -2.99 6.15
N TYR A 165 -0.74 -2.57 5.04
CA TYR A 165 -1.30 -3.48 4.06
C TYR A 165 -0.40 -3.52 2.82
N ALA A 166 0.29 -4.64 2.62
CA ALA A 166 1.09 -4.85 1.41
C ALA A 166 0.19 -5.20 0.23
N CYS A 167 0.64 -4.95 -1.01
CA CYS A 167 -0.13 -5.24 -2.22
C CYS A 167 -0.55 -6.71 -2.31
N LEU A 168 -1.69 -7.01 -2.95
CA LEU A 168 -2.26 -8.36 -3.08
C LEU A 168 -1.28 -9.38 -3.69
N ALA A 169 -0.40 -8.93 -4.59
CA ALA A 169 0.62 -9.79 -5.18
C ALA A 169 1.55 -10.47 -4.15
N THR A 170 1.68 -9.92 -2.93
CA THR A 170 2.47 -10.56 -1.86
C THR A 170 1.80 -11.79 -1.23
N ARG A 171 0.55 -12.09 -1.59
CA ARG A 171 -0.17 -13.29 -1.14
C ARG A 171 0.19 -14.51 -1.98
N ILE A 172 0.73 -14.27 -3.18
CA ILE A 172 1.13 -15.31 -4.13
C ILE A 172 2.61 -15.62 -3.89
N PRO A 173 3.01 -16.89 -3.72
CA PRO A 173 4.40 -17.27 -3.52
C PRO A 173 5.31 -16.78 -4.64
N THR A 174 6.52 -16.35 -4.28
CA THR A 174 7.52 -15.92 -5.25
C THR A 174 7.83 -17.05 -6.25
N GLY A 175 7.86 -16.73 -7.53
CA GLY A 175 8.05 -17.71 -8.62
C GLY A 175 6.75 -18.33 -9.13
N GLU A 176 5.63 -18.15 -8.42
CA GLU A 176 4.32 -18.52 -8.97
C GLU A 176 3.74 -17.36 -9.79
N PRO A 177 3.22 -17.63 -11.01
CA PRO A 177 2.60 -16.60 -11.84
C PRO A 177 1.42 -15.92 -11.14
N ILE A 178 1.39 -14.59 -11.24
CA ILE A 178 0.29 -13.78 -10.75
C ILE A 178 -0.80 -13.72 -11.81
N THR A 179 -2.02 -14.13 -11.45
CA THR A 179 -3.18 -14.03 -12.32
C THR A 179 -4.25 -13.15 -11.70
N LYS A 180 -5.11 -12.59 -12.53
CA LYS A 180 -6.26 -11.80 -12.08
C LYS A 180 -7.14 -12.61 -11.13
N GLU A 181 -7.40 -13.86 -11.48
CA GLU A 181 -8.21 -14.79 -10.67
C GLU A 181 -7.63 -14.99 -9.27
N LYS A 182 -6.31 -15.25 -9.14
CA LYS A 182 -5.63 -15.41 -7.86
C LYS A 182 -5.76 -14.15 -6.99
N LEU A 183 -5.63 -12.97 -7.60
CA LEU A 183 -5.75 -11.69 -6.89
C LEU A 183 -7.19 -11.44 -6.41
N GLU A 184 -8.18 -11.61 -7.28
CA GLU A 184 -9.60 -11.44 -6.97
C GLU A 184 -10.07 -12.43 -5.89
N ARG A 185 -9.62 -13.69 -5.98
CA ARG A 185 -9.90 -14.72 -4.97
C ARG A 185 -9.33 -14.33 -3.60
N THR A 186 -8.12 -13.81 -3.60
CA THR A 186 -7.45 -13.36 -2.36
C THR A 186 -8.13 -12.13 -1.77
N GLU A 187 -8.44 -11.12 -2.58
CA GLU A 187 -9.14 -9.92 -2.13
C GLU A 187 -10.52 -10.25 -1.55
N TRP A 188 -11.26 -11.12 -2.22
CA TRP A 188 -12.55 -11.59 -1.77
C TRP A 188 -12.46 -12.28 -0.40
N ALA A 189 -11.49 -13.19 -0.21
CA ALA A 189 -11.27 -13.88 1.05
C ALA A 189 -10.87 -12.92 2.18
N GLU A 190 -9.95 -11.98 1.92
CA GLU A 190 -9.54 -10.98 2.90
C GLU A 190 -10.70 -10.03 3.25
N THR A 191 -11.52 -9.64 2.27
CA THR A 191 -12.73 -8.81 2.50
C THR A 191 -13.75 -9.54 3.39
N TYR A 192 -14.01 -10.81 3.14
CA TYR A 192 -14.88 -11.63 3.98
C TYR A 192 -14.40 -11.69 5.42
N LEU A 193 -13.11 -11.98 5.63
CA LEU A 193 -12.52 -12.08 6.96
C LEU A 193 -12.49 -10.73 7.70
N MET A 194 -12.32 -9.62 6.99
CA MET A 194 -12.48 -8.27 7.55
C MET A 194 -13.91 -8.05 8.07
N GLY A 195 -14.91 -8.53 7.34
CA GLY A 195 -16.32 -8.48 7.74
C GLY A 195 -16.61 -9.23 9.05
N LEU A 196 -15.81 -10.23 9.39
CA LEU A 196 -15.86 -10.96 10.68
C LEU A 196 -15.12 -10.24 11.82
N GLY A 197 -14.53 -9.06 11.57
CA GLY A 197 -13.78 -8.27 12.56
C GLY A 197 -12.29 -8.59 12.64
N LEU A 198 -11.76 -9.45 11.77
CA LEU A 198 -10.32 -9.70 11.69
C LEU A 198 -9.60 -8.48 11.09
N SER A 199 -8.42 -8.17 11.60
CA SER A 199 -7.59 -7.07 11.12
C SER A 199 -6.11 -7.46 11.11
N ASP A 200 -5.30 -6.83 10.24
CA ASP A 200 -3.86 -7.09 10.15
C ASP A 200 -3.49 -8.57 9.98
N PHE A 201 -4.16 -9.23 9.08
CA PHE A 201 -3.95 -10.62 8.68
C PHE A 201 -3.61 -10.72 7.19
N ARG A 202 -3.33 -11.93 6.71
CA ARG A 202 -3.14 -12.23 5.27
C ARG A 202 -3.75 -13.58 4.93
N VAL A 203 -4.37 -13.65 3.74
CA VAL A 203 -4.75 -14.91 3.11
C VAL A 203 -3.72 -15.20 2.02
N ARG A 204 -2.75 -16.06 2.31
CA ARG A 204 -1.71 -16.44 1.35
C ARG A 204 -2.15 -17.67 0.56
N LEU A 205 -1.79 -17.69 -0.72
CA LEU A 205 -1.93 -18.88 -1.52
C LEU A 205 -0.87 -19.93 -1.12
N PHE A 206 -1.32 -21.16 -1.00
CA PHE A 206 -0.49 -22.33 -0.83
C PHE A 206 -1.06 -23.44 -1.73
N ALA A 207 -0.49 -23.61 -2.91
CA ALA A 207 -1.17 -24.25 -4.04
C ALA A 207 -2.56 -23.61 -4.25
N ASP A 208 -3.63 -24.38 -4.39
CA ASP A 208 -5.00 -23.85 -4.49
C ASP A 208 -5.73 -23.69 -3.14
N CYS A 209 -4.97 -23.69 -2.04
CA CYS A 209 -5.50 -23.55 -0.68
C CYS A 209 -5.28 -22.13 -0.12
N ALA A 210 -6.14 -21.74 0.82
CA ALA A 210 -5.99 -20.53 1.61
C ALA A 210 -5.16 -20.80 2.88
N LYS A 211 -4.00 -20.19 3.03
CA LYS A 211 -3.22 -20.18 4.28
C LYS A 211 -3.47 -18.86 5.02
N LEU A 212 -4.17 -18.93 6.15
CA LEU A 212 -4.54 -17.80 6.98
C LEU A 212 -3.41 -17.48 7.95
N GLN A 213 -2.81 -16.31 7.80
CA GLN A 213 -1.76 -15.80 8.67
C GLN A 213 -2.33 -14.62 9.47
N VAL A 214 -2.53 -14.82 10.77
CA VAL A 214 -3.17 -13.86 11.68
C VAL A 214 -2.25 -13.49 12.84
N LYS A 215 -2.52 -12.40 13.54
CA LYS A 215 -1.87 -12.11 14.83
C LYS A 215 -2.37 -13.07 15.90
N GLU A 216 -1.50 -13.41 16.84
CA GLU A 216 -1.83 -14.28 17.98
C GLU A 216 -3.13 -13.85 18.69
N ALA A 217 -3.27 -12.55 18.98
CA ALA A 217 -4.46 -11.99 19.62
C ALA A 217 -5.78 -12.24 18.86
N GLN A 218 -5.73 -12.57 17.57
CA GLN A 218 -6.90 -12.81 16.73
C GLN A 218 -7.20 -14.29 16.45
N ILE A 219 -6.33 -15.19 16.87
CA ILE A 219 -6.53 -16.63 16.70
C ILE A 219 -7.86 -17.08 17.34
N ARG A 220 -8.17 -16.60 18.54
CA ARG A 220 -9.42 -16.92 19.22
C ARG A 220 -10.64 -16.49 18.41
N LEU A 221 -10.64 -15.26 17.88
CA LEU A 221 -11.72 -14.76 17.04
C LEU A 221 -11.87 -15.59 15.76
N LEU A 222 -10.77 -15.92 15.11
CA LEU A 222 -10.78 -16.77 13.92
C LEU A 222 -11.40 -18.16 14.22
N LEU A 223 -11.03 -18.78 15.34
CA LEU A 223 -11.56 -20.08 15.74
C LEU A 223 -13.04 -20.02 16.13
N GLN A 224 -13.54 -18.92 16.66
CA GLN A 224 -14.98 -18.71 16.91
C GLN A 224 -15.81 -18.74 15.62
N HIS A 225 -15.25 -18.27 14.51
CA HIS A 225 -15.88 -18.25 13.19
C HIS A 225 -15.44 -19.42 12.29
N ARG A 226 -14.83 -20.47 12.87
CA ARG A 226 -14.19 -21.56 12.09
C ARG A 226 -15.14 -22.17 11.06
N GLU A 227 -16.36 -22.54 11.47
CA GLU A 227 -17.33 -23.21 10.60
C GLU A 227 -17.74 -22.32 9.42
N ASP A 228 -18.04 -21.06 9.67
CA ASP A 228 -18.41 -20.08 8.64
C ASP A 228 -17.26 -19.84 7.67
N ILE A 229 -16.03 -19.68 8.20
CA ILE A 229 -14.83 -19.50 7.40
C ILE A 229 -14.61 -20.71 6.47
N LEU A 230 -14.71 -21.92 6.99
CA LEU A 230 -14.57 -23.12 6.18
C LEU A 230 -15.65 -23.24 5.12
N ALA A 231 -16.92 -22.99 5.49
CA ALA A 231 -18.05 -23.06 4.56
C ALA A 231 -17.89 -22.07 3.41
N VAL A 232 -17.47 -20.83 3.71
CA VAL A 232 -17.32 -19.77 2.70
C VAL A 232 -16.04 -19.96 1.87
N LEU A 233 -14.88 -20.09 2.49
CA LEU A 233 -13.62 -20.11 1.73
C LEU A 233 -13.48 -21.35 0.83
N ARG A 234 -14.03 -22.50 1.24
CA ARG A 234 -14.01 -23.73 0.43
C ARG A 234 -14.85 -23.65 -0.85
N THR A 235 -15.65 -22.61 -1.03
CA THR A 235 -16.32 -22.35 -2.32
C THR A 235 -15.34 -21.92 -3.42
N ARG A 236 -14.13 -21.46 -3.03
CA ARG A 236 -13.11 -20.96 -3.96
C ARG A 236 -11.69 -21.49 -3.70
N TYR A 237 -11.49 -22.26 -2.65
CA TYR A 237 -10.21 -22.87 -2.28
C TYR A 237 -10.39 -24.35 -2.00
N ASP A 238 -9.42 -25.17 -2.37
CA ASP A 238 -9.44 -26.62 -2.11
C ASP A 238 -9.29 -26.95 -0.63
N GLY A 239 -8.63 -26.07 0.12
CA GLY A 239 -8.43 -26.21 1.56
C GLY A 239 -8.19 -24.89 2.26
N VAL A 240 -8.37 -24.88 3.58
CA VAL A 240 -8.11 -23.72 4.43
C VAL A 240 -7.20 -24.15 5.58
N PHE A 241 -6.07 -23.49 5.74
CA PHE A 241 -5.06 -23.78 6.75
C PHE A 241 -4.80 -22.54 7.62
N LEU A 242 -4.56 -22.77 8.90
CA LEU A 242 -4.02 -21.73 9.79
C LEU A 242 -2.49 -21.84 9.79
N ASP A 243 -1.82 -20.72 9.51
CA ASP A 243 -0.39 -20.61 9.70
C ASP A 243 -0.10 -20.48 11.20
N LEU A 244 0.72 -21.38 11.75
CA LEU A 244 1.14 -21.31 13.15
C LEU A 244 2.20 -20.21 13.37
N GLU A 245 2.89 -19.80 12.31
CA GLU A 245 3.72 -18.62 12.36
C GLU A 245 2.83 -17.38 12.36
N VAL A 246 2.75 -16.75 13.53
CA VAL A 246 1.99 -15.52 13.70
C VAL A 246 2.61 -14.36 12.92
N ARG A 247 1.79 -13.39 12.59
CA ARG A 247 2.19 -12.20 11.86
C ARG A 247 2.78 -11.12 12.76
#